data_fdec490900f39fcf18d53392b7c8a9fe
#
_entry.id   fdec490900f39fcf18d53392b7c8a9fe
#
_cell.length_a   1.000
_cell.length_b   1.000
_cell.length_c   1.000
_cell.angle_alpha   90.00
_cell.angle_beta   90.00
_cell.angle_gamma   90.00
#
_symmetry.space_group_name_H-M   'P 1'
#
loop_
_entity.id
_entity.type
_entity.pdbx_description
1 polymer ?
#
loop_
_entity_poly.entity_id
_entity_poly.type
_entity_poly.pdbx_seq_one_letter_code
_entity_poly.pdbx_strand_id
1 'polypeptide(L)'
;MLRKLMIAIGAIGLVAGVLASGTPAHAQTQPVKAGLLSCHAASGFGLIFGTTREVNCAFAPVGVGAPAQHYIGHIESFGFDTGYTEAGVILWVVLAATTTPPTPGALAGTFEPHPGSTFVGQTVATNTLIGGSGNTIALLPLDLQANTNVNDAAGVGKMTLTHQP
;
A
#
# COMPACT_ATOMS: atom_id res chain seq x y z
N MET A 1 -22.68 42.23 -76.72
CA MET A 1 -22.48 41.03 -77.59
C MET A 1 -21.65 40.00 -76.87
N LEU A 2 -22.17 38.84 -76.81
CA LEU A 2 -21.61 37.50 -76.80
C LEU A 2 -20.85 36.98 -75.56
N ARG A 3 -21.54 36.11 -74.94
CA ARG A 3 -21.44 34.62 -74.80
C ARG A 3 -20.48 34.18 -73.73
N LYS A 4 -21.08 33.73 -72.67
CA LYS A 4 -21.29 32.33 -72.26
C LYS A 4 -20.06 31.45 -72.36
N LEU A 5 -19.57 30.93 -71.25
CA LEU A 5 -19.52 29.49 -71.10
C LEU A 5 -19.38 29.10 -69.62
N MET A 6 -20.35 28.29 -69.11
CA MET A 6 -20.30 27.59 -67.85
C MET A 6 -19.34 26.42 -67.98
N ILE A 7 -18.50 26.20 -66.98
CA ILE A 7 -17.97 24.85 -66.70
C ILE A 7 -18.12 24.61 -65.22
N ALA A 8 -19.03 23.73 -64.90
CA ALA A 8 -19.20 23.14 -63.56
C ALA A 8 -18.16 22.03 -63.40
N ILE A 9 -17.30 22.16 -62.41
CA ILE A 9 -16.40 21.06 -61.97
C ILE A 9 -16.88 20.65 -60.57
N GLY A 10 -17.47 19.45 -60.50
CA GLY A 10 -17.89 18.84 -59.27
C GLY A 10 -16.68 18.44 -58.41
N ALA A 11 -16.63 18.96 -57.20
CA ALA A 11 -15.68 18.52 -56.20
C ALA A 11 -16.27 17.29 -55.43
N ILE A 12 -15.72 16.12 -55.73
CA ILE A 12 -16.02 14.89 -54.99
C ILE A 12 -15.27 15.02 -53.68
N GLY A 13 -16.00 15.28 -52.58
CA GLY A 13 -15.50 15.31 -51.23
C GLY A 13 -15.19 13.90 -50.72
N LEU A 14 -13.92 13.58 -50.61
CA LEU A 14 -13.44 12.36 -49.96
C LEU A 14 -13.55 12.58 -48.45
N VAL A 15 -14.60 12.03 -47.80
CA VAL A 15 -14.71 11.97 -46.36
C VAL A 15 -13.80 10.85 -45.87
N ALA A 16 -12.59 11.19 -45.47
CA ALA A 16 -11.70 10.28 -44.75
C ALA A 16 -12.27 10.07 -43.34
N GLY A 17 -12.92 8.95 -43.12
CA GLY A 17 -13.36 8.51 -41.80
C GLY A 17 -12.12 8.20 -40.95
N VAL A 18 -11.85 9.04 -39.95
CA VAL A 18 -10.86 8.77 -38.90
C VAL A 18 -11.49 7.72 -37.99
N LEU A 19 -11.10 6.46 -38.17
CA LEU A 19 -11.36 5.40 -37.20
C LEU A 19 -10.50 5.71 -35.97
N ALA A 20 -11.08 6.38 -34.98
CA ALA A 20 -10.50 6.54 -33.68
C ALA A 20 -10.38 5.15 -33.05
N SER A 21 -9.21 4.53 -33.15
CA SER A 21 -8.85 3.33 -32.41
C SER A 21 -8.77 3.73 -30.95
N GLY A 22 -9.87 3.64 -30.22
CA GLY A 22 -9.90 3.79 -28.77
C GLY A 22 -9.04 2.70 -28.16
N THR A 23 -7.83 3.03 -27.72
CA THR A 23 -7.06 2.17 -26.85
C THR A 23 -7.91 1.91 -25.59
N PRO A 24 -8.13 0.64 -25.19
CA PRO A 24 -8.83 0.37 -23.95
C PRO A 24 -8.04 1.03 -22.81
N ALA A 25 -8.65 2.01 -22.15
CA ALA A 25 -8.13 2.56 -20.93
C ALA A 25 -8.15 1.41 -19.92
N HIS A 26 -6.99 0.82 -19.64
CA HIS A 26 -6.86 -0.08 -18.51
C HIS A 26 -7.18 0.76 -17.27
N ALA A 27 -8.32 0.47 -16.64
CA ALA A 27 -8.65 1.03 -15.34
C ALA A 27 -7.55 0.55 -14.38
N GLN A 28 -6.63 1.44 -14.04
CA GLN A 28 -5.61 1.16 -13.02
C GLN A 28 -6.37 1.03 -11.71
N THR A 29 -6.43 -0.18 -11.21
CA THR A 29 -6.93 -0.43 -9.85
C THR A 29 -5.99 0.29 -8.90
N GLN A 30 -6.52 1.22 -8.10
CA GLN A 30 -5.72 1.93 -7.10
C GLN A 30 -5.82 1.21 -5.76
N PRO A 31 -4.75 1.19 -4.96
CA PRO A 31 -4.82 0.65 -3.62
C PRO A 31 -5.82 1.44 -2.77
N VAL A 32 -6.62 0.75 -2.00
CA VAL A 32 -7.68 1.32 -1.17
C VAL A 32 -7.25 1.30 0.28
N LYS A 33 -7.48 2.40 1.00
CA LYS A 33 -7.27 2.43 2.44
C LYS A 33 -8.24 1.46 3.12
N ALA A 34 -7.70 0.41 3.72
CA ALA A 34 -8.48 -0.64 4.39
C ALA A 34 -8.65 -0.41 5.90
N GLY A 35 -7.74 0.35 6.51
CA GLY A 35 -7.81 0.61 7.95
C GLY A 35 -6.52 1.16 8.54
N LEU A 36 -6.45 1.09 9.86
CA LEU A 36 -5.27 1.45 10.65
C LEU A 36 -4.86 0.23 11.48
N LEU A 37 -3.57 -0.10 11.44
CA LEU A 37 -2.96 -1.12 12.28
C LEU A 37 -2.10 -0.42 13.34
N SER A 38 -2.41 -0.66 14.61
CA SER A 38 -1.66 -0.16 15.76
C SER A 38 -0.98 -1.34 16.44
N CYS A 39 0.35 -1.32 16.51
CA CYS A 39 1.15 -2.38 17.09
C CYS A 39 1.90 -1.88 18.33
N HIS A 40 1.67 -2.50 19.45
CA HIS A 40 2.50 -2.33 20.65
C HIS A 40 3.70 -3.26 20.55
N ALA A 41 4.87 -2.69 20.36
CA ALA A 41 6.13 -3.43 20.33
C ALA A 41 6.72 -3.52 21.74
N ALA A 42 7.10 -4.73 22.14
CA ALA A 42 7.82 -4.94 23.39
C ALA A 42 9.20 -4.26 23.35
N SER A 43 9.77 -3.97 24.52
CA SER A 43 11.17 -3.57 24.62
C SER A 43 12.07 -4.69 24.08
N GLY A 44 13.20 -4.32 23.50
CA GLY A 44 14.15 -5.28 22.95
C GLY A 44 15.59 -4.85 23.14
N PHE A 45 16.49 -5.80 23.06
CA PHE A 45 17.92 -5.55 23.05
C PHE A 45 18.44 -5.70 21.61
N GLY A 46 18.99 -4.63 21.08
CA GLY A 46 19.64 -4.64 19.76
C GLY A 46 20.93 -5.42 19.79
N LEU A 47 21.03 -6.43 18.95
CA LEU A 47 22.30 -7.07 18.60
C LEU A 47 22.88 -6.37 17.37
N ILE A 48 24.21 -6.44 17.20
CA ILE A 48 24.94 -5.74 16.12
C ILE A 48 24.37 -5.97 14.70
N PHE A 49 23.54 -6.98 14.50
CA PHE A 49 23.00 -7.37 13.18
C PHE A 49 21.47 -7.34 13.07
N GLY A 50 20.79 -6.76 14.04
CA GLY A 50 19.34 -6.65 14.02
C GLY A 50 18.67 -6.94 15.36
N THR A 51 17.42 -6.53 15.49
CA THR A 51 16.62 -6.70 16.69
C THR A 51 15.31 -7.38 16.31
N THR A 52 14.94 -8.44 17.04
CA THR A 52 13.61 -9.03 16.94
C THR A 52 12.80 -8.62 18.16
N ARG A 53 11.59 -8.12 17.94
CA ARG A 53 10.68 -7.65 19.00
C ARG A 53 9.29 -8.23 18.79
N GLU A 54 8.69 -8.69 19.87
CA GLU A 54 7.29 -9.12 19.84
C GLU A 54 6.36 -7.92 19.70
N VAL A 55 5.27 -8.12 18.96
CA VAL A 55 4.22 -7.12 18.76
C VAL A 55 2.85 -7.68 19.04
N ASN A 56 2.02 -6.86 19.70
CA ASN A 56 0.60 -7.05 19.82
C ASN A 56 -0.11 -5.96 19.02
N CYS A 57 -0.87 -6.34 18.02
CA CYS A 57 -1.45 -5.41 17.05
C CYS A 57 -2.98 -5.46 17.10
N ALA A 58 -3.59 -4.28 16.95
CA ALA A 58 -5.00 -4.11 16.72
C ALA A 58 -5.23 -3.48 15.35
N PHE A 59 -5.96 -4.14 14.48
CA PHE A 59 -6.37 -3.62 13.20
C PHE A 59 -7.80 -3.07 13.30
N ALA A 60 -7.95 -1.79 13.00
CA ALA A 60 -9.23 -1.11 12.91
C ALA A 60 -9.60 -0.91 11.42
N PRO A 61 -10.49 -1.75 10.86
CA PRO A 61 -10.92 -1.60 9.48
C PRO A 61 -11.68 -0.30 9.25
N VAL A 62 -11.62 0.26 8.04
CA VAL A 62 -12.52 1.35 7.64
C VAL A 62 -13.93 0.80 7.45
N GLY A 63 -14.92 1.49 8.00
CA GLY A 63 -16.33 1.11 7.90
C GLY A 63 -17.05 1.21 9.23
N VAL A 64 -18.32 1.60 9.16
CA VAL A 64 -19.15 1.72 10.37
C VAL A 64 -19.47 0.32 10.88
N GLY A 65 -19.11 0.04 12.15
CA GLY A 65 -19.44 -1.21 12.82
C GLY A 65 -18.54 -2.41 12.47
N ALA A 66 -17.47 -2.20 11.72
CA ALA A 66 -16.49 -3.25 11.49
C ALA A 66 -15.72 -3.56 12.79
N PRO A 67 -15.69 -4.82 13.26
CA PRO A 67 -15.00 -5.17 14.49
C PRO A 67 -13.49 -5.03 14.33
N ALA A 68 -12.81 -4.60 15.38
CA ALA A 68 -11.36 -4.63 15.43
C ALA A 68 -10.87 -6.09 15.40
N GLN A 69 -9.74 -6.31 14.76
CA GLN A 69 -9.10 -7.62 14.67
C GLN A 69 -7.77 -7.57 15.41
N HIS A 70 -7.44 -8.65 16.09
CA HIS A 70 -6.22 -8.75 16.89
C HIS A 70 -5.20 -9.66 16.22
N TYR A 71 -3.94 -9.25 16.28
CA TYR A 71 -2.81 -10.00 15.75
C TYR A 71 -1.67 -9.98 16.74
N ILE A 72 -0.94 -11.08 16.81
CA ILE A 72 0.34 -11.16 17.50
C ILE A 72 1.42 -11.50 16.49
N GLY A 73 2.64 -11.14 16.80
CA GLY A 73 3.74 -11.46 15.90
C GLY A 73 5.06 -10.89 16.39
N HIS A 74 5.96 -10.70 15.44
CA HIS A 74 7.24 -10.09 15.69
C HIS A 74 7.67 -9.21 14.54
N ILE A 75 8.48 -8.21 14.85
CA ILE A 75 9.18 -7.36 13.89
C ILE A 75 10.68 -7.63 13.98
N GLU A 76 11.31 -7.64 12.83
CA GLU A 76 12.75 -7.69 12.68
C GLU A 76 13.19 -6.34 12.11
N SER A 77 14.09 -5.65 12.81
CA SER A 77 14.70 -4.41 12.35
C SER A 77 16.12 -4.69 11.94
N PHE A 78 16.52 -4.21 10.76
CA PHE A 78 17.89 -4.31 10.28
C PHE A 78 18.58 -2.95 10.47
N GLY A 79 19.69 -2.93 11.18
CA GLY A 79 20.47 -1.71 11.41
C GLY A 79 21.50 -1.92 12.50
N PHE A 80 22.41 -0.96 12.63
CA PHE A 80 23.35 -0.90 13.74
C PHE A 80 22.66 -0.32 14.98
N ASP A 81 21.74 -1.07 15.55
CA ASP A 81 21.09 -0.69 16.79
C ASP A 81 21.83 -1.39 17.93
N THR A 82 22.81 -0.68 18.50
CA THR A 82 23.57 -1.15 19.66
C THR A 82 22.98 -0.55 20.92
N GLY A 83 21.90 -1.14 21.43
CA GLY A 83 21.33 -0.64 22.64
C GLY A 83 19.97 -1.25 23.02
N TYR A 84 19.45 -0.76 24.11
CA TYR A 84 18.11 -1.08 24.59
C TYR A 84 17.10 -0.17 23.90
N THR A 85 16.13 -0.76 23.23
CA THR A 85 14.99 -0.04 22.66
C THR A 85 13.79 -0.19 23.57
N GLU A 86 13.23 0.93 24.00
CA GLU A 86 12.03 0.92 24.85
C GLU A 86 10.81 0.38 24.12
N ALA A 87 9.82 -0.10 24.88
CA ALA A 87 8.53 -0.46 24.35
C ALA A 87 7.86 0.76 23.71
N GLY A 88 7.17 0.56 22.61
CA GLY A 88 6.56 1.67 21.89
C GLY A 88 5.37 1.24 21.04
N VAL A 89 4.71 2.22 20.45
CA VAL A 89 3.58 2.01 19.54
C VAL A 89 4.00 2.37 18.12
N ILE A 90 3.75 1.47 17.19
CA ILE A 90 4.00 1.67 15.77
C ILE A 90 2.64 1.68 15.05
N LEU A 91 2.43 2.68 14.22
CA LEU A 91 1.18 2.84 13.47
C LEU A 91 1.42 2.66 11.97
N TRP A 92 0.49 1.96 11.33
CA TRP A 92 0.51 1.67 9.90
C TRP A 92 -0.85 1.99 9.28
N VAL A 93 -0.83 2.68 8.14
CA VAL A 93 -2.00 2.71 7.26
C VAL A 93 -2.01 1.41 6.46
N VAL A 94 -3.11 0.68 6.55
CA VAL A 94 -3.31 -0.56 5.81
C VAL A 94 -3.96 -0.23 4.46
N LEU A 95 -3.28 -0.60 3.38
CA LEU A 95 -3.78 -0.50 2.02
C LEU A 95 -4.10 -1.90 1.50
N ALA A 96 -5.24 -2.06 0.85
CA ALA A 96 -5.65 -3.30 0.21
C ALA A 96 -5.61 -3.16 -1.31
N ALA A 97 -5.31 -4.27 -2.00
CA ALA A 97 -5.30 -4.33 -3.46
C ALA A 97 -6.71 -4.28 -4.07
N THR A 98 -7.75 -4.46 -3.27
CA THR A 98 -9.15 -4.49 -3.71
C THR A 98 -10.02 -3.58 -2.85
N THR A 99 -11.18 -3.18 -3.38
CA THR A 99 -12.18 -2.40 -2.64
C THR A 99 -12.95 -3.21 -1.61
N THR A 100 -12.83 -4.54 -1.65
CA THR A 100 -13.46 -5.42 -0.65
C THR A 100 -12.70 -5.29 0.68
N PRO A 101 -13.39 -5.02 1.79
CA PRO A 101 -12.74 -4.97 3.09
C PRO A 101 -11.99 -6.27 3.39
N PRO A 102 -10.81 -6.20 4.01
CA PRO A 102 -10.06 -7.38 4.40
C PRO A 102 -10.89 -8.25 5.37
N THR A 103 -10.98 -9.54 5.05
CA THR A 103 -11.63 -10.52 5.93
C THR A 103 -10.81 -10.68 7.21
N PRO A 104 -11.41 -11.16 8.32
CA PRO A 104 -10.65 -11.50 9.52
C PRO A 104 -9.50 -12.46 9.19
N GLY A 105 -8.31 -12.11 9.67
CA GLY A 105 -7.09 -12.87 9.38
C GLY A 105 -6.36 -12.48 8.09
N ALA A 106 -6.87 -11.57 7.28
CA ALA A 106 -6.22 -11.16 6.02
C ALA A 106 -4.81 -10.58 6.22
N LEU A 107 -4.52 -9.99 7.39
CA LEU A 107 -3.20 -9.47 7.71
C LEU A 107 -2.27 -10.55 8.29
N ALA A 108 -2.72 -11.79 8.41
CA ALA A 108 -1.81 -12.87 8.82
C ALA A 108 -0.81 -13.18 7.70
N GLY A 109 0.45 -13.35 8.08
CA GLY A 109 1.54 -13.64 7.15
C GLY A 109 2.76 -12.77 7.38
N THR A 110 3.66 -12.79 6.42
CA THR A 110 4.90 -12.03 6.46
C THR A 110 4.79 -10.80 5.58
N PHE A 111 5.34 -9.70 6.07
CA PHE A 111 5.45 -8.41 5.39
C PHE A 111 6.91 -8.02 5.28
N GLU A 112 7.35 -7.65 4.10
CA GLU A 112 8.73 -7.25 3.82
C GLU A 112 8.77 -5.96 3.00
N PRO A 113 9.82 -5.14 3.13
CA PRO A 113 10.00 -3.97 2.29
C PRO A 113 10.38 -4.41 0.88
N HIS A 114 9.75 -3.79 -0.10
CA HIS A 114 10.05 -4.00 -1.51
C HIS A 114 10.48 -2.67 -2.14
N PRO A 115 11.75 -2.24 -1.96
CA PRO A 115 12.22 -0.96 -2.47
C PRO A 115 12.02 -0.87 -4.00
N GLY A 116 11.47 0.25 -4.47
CA GLY A 116 11.21 0.47 -5.87
C GLY A 116 10.07 -0.35 -6.47
N SER A 117 9.33 -1.09 -5.64
CA SER A 117 8.19 -1.88 -6.08
C SER A 117 6.95 -1.05 -6.30
N THR A 118 6.02 -1.64 -7.05
CA THR A 118 4.67 -1.12 -7.20
C THR A 118 3.70 -2.00 -6.41
N PHE A 119 2.74 -1.37 -5.77
CA PHE A 119 1.59 -2.05 -5.21
C PHE A 119 0.34 -1.62 -5.96
N VAL A 120 -0.33 -2.59 -6.61
CA VAL A 120 -1.50 -2.33 -7.48
C VAL A 120 -1.19 -1.27 -8.56
N GLY A 121 -0.01 -1.38 -9.20
CA GLY A 121 0.41 -0.48 -10.27
C GLY A 121 0.87 0.92 -9.83
N GLN A 122 0.91 1.19 -8.51
CA GLN A 122 1.41 2.46 -7.98
C GLN A 122 2.73 2.27 -7.25
N THR A 123 3.66 3.19 -7.46
CA THR A 123 4.92 3.21 -6.71
C THR A 123 4.64 3.48 -5.24
N VAL A 124 5.15 2.62 -4.36
CA VAL A 124 5.02 2.78 -2.92
C VAL A 124 6.31 3.36 -2.32
N ALA A 125 6.18 3.97 -1.14
CA ALA A 125 7.33 4.48 -0.40
C ALA A 125 8.30 3.34 -0.05
N THR A 126 9.59 3.63 0.05
CA THR A 126 10.66 2.64 0.24
C THR A 126 10.54 1.82 1.54
N ASN A 127 9.86 2.38 2.54
CA ASN A 127 9.61 1.77 3.84
C ASN A 127 8.22 1.11 3.95
N THR A 128 7.49 0.99 2.84
CA THR A 128 6.22 0.27 2.81
C THR A 128 6.50 -1.23 2.82
N LEU A 129 5.83 -1.94 3.72
CA LEU A 129 5.89 -3.40 3.79
C LEU A 129 4.75 -4.00 2.99
N ILE A 130 5.05 -4.97 2.14
CA ILE A 130 4.03 -5.69 1.35
C ILE A 130 3.97 -7.13 1.83
N GLY A 131 2.76 -7.65 2.00
CA GLY A 131 2.58 -9.01 2.50
C GLY A 131 1.12 -9.35 2.78
N GLY A 132 0.93 -10.13 3.87
CA GLY A 132 -0.36 -10.69 4.22
C GLY A 132 -0.76 -11.85 3.32
N SER A 133 -2.02 -12.26 3.39
CA SER A 133 -2.52 -13.35 2.57
C SER A 133 -2.45 -12.99 1.07
N GLY A 134 -1.60 -13.69 0.33
CA GLY A 134 -1.44 -13.49 -1.12
C GLY A 134 -0.78 -12.18 -1.55
N ASN A 135 -0.04 -11.50 -0.68
CA ASN A 135 0.61 -10.20 -0.95
C ASN A 135 -0.38 -9.11 -1.40
N THR A 136 -1.58 -9.14 -0.87
CA THR A 136 -2.67 -8.22 -1.23
C THR A 136 -2.78 -7.03 -0.29
N ILE A 137 -1.90 -6.92 0.70
CA ILE A 137 -1.88 -5.87 1.72
C ILE A 137 -0.55 -5.14 1.67
N ALA A 138 -0.61 -3.82 1.78
CA ALA A 138 0.55 -2.99 2.01
C ALA A 138 0.40 -2.19 3.32
N LEU A 139 1.46 -2.16 4.11
CA LEU A 139 1.55 -1.43 5.36
C LEU A 139 2.41 -0.19 5.14
N LEU A 140 1.77 0.96 5.13
CA LEU A 140 2.45 2.26 4.99
C LEU A 140 2.68 2.83 6.39
N PRO A 141 3.93 3.06 6.81
CA PRO A 141 4.22 3.61 8.14
C PRO A 141 3.61 5.01 8.29
N LEU A 142 3.00 5.25 9.44
CA LEU A 142 2.46 6.55 9.79
C LEU A 142 3.41 7.23 10.76
N ASP A 143 4.18 8.21 10.24
CA ASP A 143 5.05 9.07 11.04
C ASP A 143 4.21 10.07 11.83
N LEU A 144 4.12 9.86 13.13
CA LEU A 144 3.58 10.85 14.05
C LEU A 144 4.73 11.62 14.69
N GLN A 145 5.23 12.62 14.03
CA GLN A 145 6.37 13.44 14.47
C GLN A 145 6.15 14.23 15.79
N ALA A 146 5.12 13.91 16.54
CA ALA A 146 4.72 14.75 17.68
C ALA A 146 4.94 14.13 19.06
N ASN A 147 5.36 12.87 19.20
CA ASN A 147 5.53 12.24 20.52
C ASN A 147 6.74 11.32 20.59
N THR A 148 7.54 11.54 21.59
CA THR A 148 8.82 10.89 21.92
C THR A 148 8.76 9.37 22.17
N ASN A 149 7.59 8.74 22.11
CA ASN A 149 7.37 7.32 22.37
C ASN A 149 6.81 6.55 21.18
N VAL A 150 6.73 7.16 20.00
CA VAL A 150 6.37 6.47 18.78
C VAL A 150 7.64 6.08 18.07
N ASN A 151 7.96 4.79 18.09
CA ASN A 151 9.11 4.26 17.39
C ASN A 151 8.90 4.39 15.88
N ASP A 152 9.95 4.84 15.21
CA ASP A 152 9.96 4.98 13.77
C ASP A 152 9.74 3.61 13.08
N ALA A 153 8.62 3.49 12.39
CA ALA A 153 8.32 2.32 11.60
C ALA A 153 9.23 2.18 10.37
N ALA A 154 9.99 3.22 10.03
CA ALA A 154 10.88 3.23 8.88
C ALA A 154 12.05 2.23 8.99
N GLY A 155 12.41 1.83 10.22
CA GLY A 155 13.49 0.86 10.47
C GLY A 155 13.04 -0.61 10.46
N VAL A 156 11.75 -0.90 10.25
CA VAL A 156 11.25 -2.28 10.23
C VAL A 156 11.64 -2.95 8.91
N GLY A 157 12.46 -3.99 9.02
CA GLY A 157 12.90 -4.77 7.87
C GLY A 157 11.99 -5.94 7.54
N LYS A 158 11.24 -6.47 8.52
CA LYS A 158 10.29 -7.56 8.34
C LYS A 158 9.29 -7.59 9.47
N MET A 159 8.06 -7.94 9.16
CA MET A 159 7.00 -8.15 10.16
C MET A 159 6.29 -9.46 9.86
N THR A 160 6.05 -10.28 10.88
CA THR A 160 5.22 -11.47 10.77
C THR A 160 4.06 -11.36 11.75
N LEU A 161 2.84 -11.57 11.24
CA LEU A 161 1.61 -11.47 12.01
C LEU A 161 0.82 -12.78 11.96
N THR A 162 0.22 -13.13 13.10
CA THR A 162 -0.70 -14.26 13.27
C THR A 162 -2.01 -13.74 13.84
N HIS A 163 -3.13 -14.10 13.22
CA HIS A 163 -4.45 -13.69 13.66
C HIS A 163 -4.81 -14.34 14.99
N GLN A 164 -5.38 -13.55 15.88
CA GLN A 164 -5.99 -14.01 17.13
C GLN A 164 -7.51 -13.91 16.96
N PRO A 165 -8.22 -15.05 16.96
CA PRO A 165 -9.68 -15.06 16.78
C PRO A 165 -10.42 -14.48 17.99
#